data_abf9146fa12d8225ca45931a2342fdcb
#
_entry.id   abf9146fa12d8225ca45931a2342fdcb
#
_cell.length_a   1.000
_cell.length_b   1.000
_cell.length_c   1.000
_cell.angle_alpha   90.00
_cell.angle_beta   90.00
_cell.angle_gamma   90.00
#
_symmetry.space_group_name_H-M   'P 1'
#
loop_
_entity.id
_entity.type
_entity.pdbx_description
1 polymer ?
#
loop_
_entity_poly.entity_id
_entity_poly.type
_entity_poly.pdbx_seq_one_letter_code
_entity_poly.pdbx_strand_id
1 'polypeptide(L)'
;TEDAIRLAEASAGNLGRARLLQEDASFIIRQEAWRTLPDRLDGSGAAVSIAVEELQKMIDDAQSPLTDRHNQELEHLGQQEEVFGTRGSGRQEVIERHKREIRRLRDDELRFGLATLSRQYRDLGIASDNSKGLDAVEIITGATLELIRNPNERLLLQALFLNLSTKIDA
;
A
#
# COMPACT_ATOMS: atom_id res chain seq x y z
N THR A 1 24.44 1.28 -0.30
CA THR A 1 23.85 0.06 -0.88
C THR A 1 22.55 0.42 -1.57
N GLU A 2 22.16 -0.34 -2.57
CA GLU A 2 20.94 -0.12 -3.37
C GLU A 2 19.68 -0.11 -2.48
N ASP A 3 19.63 -0.97 -1.48
CA ASP A 3 18.54 -1.02 -0.51
C ASP A 3 18.40 0.26 0.31
N ALA A 4 19.50 0.91 0.67
CA ALA A 4 19.45 2.19 1.39
C ALA A 4 18.84 3.31 0.51
N ILE A 5 19.11 3.30 -0.78
CA ILE A 5 18.51 4.26 -1.74
C ILE A 5 17.01 3.97 -1.86
N ARG A 6 16.60 2.71 -2.01
CA ARG A 6 15.19 2.30 -2.07
C ARG A 6 14.43 2.71 -0.81
N LEU A 7 15.02 2.47 0.37
CA LEU A 7 14.42 2.87 1.66
C LEU A 7 14.28 4.40 1.78
N ALA A 8 15.30 5.15 1.37
CA ALA A 8 15.27 6.62 1.39
C ALA A 8 14.16 7.17 0.46
N GLU A 9 14.02 6.62 -0.73
CA GLU A 9 12.97 6.98 -1.68
C GLU A 9 11.57 6.63 -1.16
N ALA A 10 11.40 5.43 -0.59
CA ALA A 10 10.14 4.98 -0.03
C ALA A 10 9.70 5.80 1.19
N SER A 11 10.67 6.30 1.96
CA SER A 11 10.40 7.13 3.13
C SER A 11 9.97 8.55 2.80
N ALA A 12 10.15 8.99 1.55
CA ALA A 12 9.88 10.38 1.11
C ALA A 12 10.47 11.45 2.06
N GLY A 13 11.68 11.19 2.60
CA GLY A 13 12.37 12.08 3.54
C GLY A 13 11.90 11.97 5.00
N ASN A 14 10.96 11.08 5.32
CA ASN A 14 10.51 10.86 6.70
C ASN A 14 11.38 9.80 7.39
N LEU A 15 12.24 10.24 8.32
CA LEU A 15 13.16 9.38 9.07
C LEU A 15 12.45 8.30 9.92
N GLY A 16 11.28 8.62 10.49
CA GLY A 16 10.48 7.65 11.24
C GLY A 16 9.98 6.53 10.34
N ARG A 17 9.49 6.88 9.13
CA ARG A 17 9.09 5.92 8.12
C ARG A 17 10.28 5.09 7.61
N ALA A 18 11.43 5.71 7.37
CA ALA A 18 12.64 5.00 6.95
C ALA A 18 13.07 3.92 7.95
N ARG A 19 12.98 4.21 9.26
CA ARG A 19 13.26 3.22 10.31
C ARG A 19 12.28 2.05 10.30
N LEU A 20 10.96 2.34 10.22
CA LEU A 20 9.94 1.29 10.16
C LEU A 20 10.14 0.39 8.95
N LEU A 21 10.44 0.96 7.78
CA LEU A 21 10.70 0.20 6.57
C LEU A 21 12.00 -0.61 6.64
N GLN A 22 13.00 -0.14 7.36
CA GLN A 22 14.25 -0.88 7.58
C GLN A 22 14.06 -2.12 8.48
N GLU A 23 13.12 -2.04 9.41
CA GLU A 23 12.76 -3.14 10.32
C GLU A 23 11.78 -4.14 9.67
N ASP A 24 11.13 -3.75 8.58
CA ASP A 24 10.16 -4.57 7.85
C ASP A 24 10.85 -5.40 6.76
N ALA A 25 11.19 -6.64 7.08
CA ALA A 25 11.82 -7.56 6.14
C ALA A 25 10.97 -7.84 4.88
N SER A 26 9.65 -7.66 4.94
CA SER A 26 8.73 -7.88 3.81
C SER A 26 8.60 -6.66 2.89
N PHE A 27 9.12 -5.50 3.29
CA PHE A 27 9.05 -4.27 2.52
C PHE A 27 9.62 -4.41 1.10
N ILE A 28 10.81 -5.02 0.98
CA ILE A 28 11.49 -5.25 -0.32
C ILE A 28 10.63 -6.15 -1.22
N ILE A 29 10.02 -7.18 -0.64
CA ILE A 29 9.14 -8.11 -1.37
C ILE A 29 7.91 -7.37 -1.91
N ARG A 30 7.28 -6.52 -1.09
CA ARG A 30 6.13 -5.70 -1.52
C ARG A 30 6.51 -4.70 -2.60
N GLN A 31 7.65 -4.04 -2.45
CA GLN A 31 8.16 -3.12 -3.48
C GLN A 31 8.36 -3.83 -4.81
N GLU A 32 8.99 -5.01 -4.78
CA GLU A 32 9.24 -5.81 -5.97
C GLU A 32 7.95 -6.28 -6.64
N ALA A 33 6.93 -6.67 -5.87
CA ALA A 33 5.63 -7.05 -6.41
C ALA A 33 4.98 -5.91 -7.22
N TRP A 34 5.08 -4.67 -6.76
CA TRP A 34 4.62 -3.49 -7.49
C TRP A 34 5.50 -3.18 -8.72
N ARG A 35 6.81 -3.34 -8.60
CA ARG A 35 7.77 -3.04 -9.67
C ARG A 35 7.63 -3.98 -10.86
N THR A 36 7.39 -5.27 -10.59
CA THR A 36 7.25 -6.30 -11.63
C THR A 36 5.84 -6.43 -12.19
N LEU A 37 4.89 -5.63 -11.71
CA LEU A 37 3.50 -5.69 -12.14
C LEU A 37 3.32 -5.50 -13.66
N PRO A 38 4.02 -4.56 -14.35
CA PRO A 38 3.89 -4.40 -15.79
C PRO A 38 4.15 -5.68 -16.59
N ASP A 39 5.12 -6.49 -16.17
CA ASP A 39 5.49 -7.75 -16.84
C ASP A 39 4.47 -8.87 -16.61
N ARG A 40 3.54 -8.70 -15.66
CA ARG A 40 2.55 -9.69 -15.23
C ARG A 40 1.15 -9.41 -15.76
N LEU A 41 0.91 -8.21 -16.28
CA LEU A 41 -0.36 -7.81 -16.85
C LEU A 41 -0.38 -8.14 -18.35
N ASP A 42 -1.11 -9.21 -18.71
CA ASP A 42 -1.23 -9.74 -20.06
C ASP A 42 -2.52 -9.33 -20.79
N GLY A 43 -3.22 -8.31 -20.30
CA GLY A 43 -4.51 -7.86 -20.82
C GLY A 43 -5.72 -8.70 -20.35
N SER A 44 -5.51 -9.81 -19.65
CA SER A 44 -6.59 -10.65 -19.16
C SER A 44 -7.12 -10.21 -17.80
N GLY A 45 -8.44 -10.31 -17.59
CA GLY A 45 -9.05 -10.10 -16.28
C GLY A 45 -8.57 -11.11 -15.22
N ALA A 46 -8.07 -12.28 -15.64
CA ALA A 46 -7.52 -13.28 -14.73
C ALA A 46 -6.19 -12.82 -14.14
N ALA A 47 -5.25 -12.35 -14.96
CA ALA A 47 -3.97 -11.79 -14.49
C ALA A 47 -4.18 -10.59 -13.56
N VAL A 48 -5.11 -9.70 -13.92
CA VAL A 48 -5.49 -8.55 -13.08
C VAL A 48 -6.04 -9.02 -11.73
N SER A 49 -6.94 -10.00 -11.69
CA SER A 49 -7.54 -10.48 -10.44
C SER A 49 -6.48 -11.09 -9.51
N ILE A 50 -5.59 -11.91 -10.05
CA ILE A 50 -4.48 -12.53 -9.32
C ILE A 50 -3.56 -11.44 -8.74
N ALA A 51 -3.15 -10.47 -9.56
CA ALA A 51 -2.28 -9.39 -9.12
C ALA A 51 -2.90 -8.56 -8.00
N VAL A 52 -4.19 -8.22 -8.11
CA VAL A 52 -4.91 -7.47 -7.07
C VAL A 52 -5.00 -8.26 -5.77
N GLU A 53 -5.34 -9.56 -5.83
CA GLU A 53 -5.44 -10.42 -4.64
C GLU A 53 -4.10 -10.56 -3.92
N GLU A 54 -3.01 -10.75 -4.66
CA GLU A 54 -1.67 -10.83 -4.08
C GLU A 54 -1.25 -9.53 -3.40
N LEU A 55 -1.45 -8.39 -4.06
CA LEU A 55 -1.09 -7.09 -3.50
C LEU A 55 -1.94 -6.76 -2.26
N GLN A 56 -3.26 -7.01 -2.30
CA GLN A 56 -4.11 -6.81 -1.13
C GLN A 56 -3.66 -7.70 0.04
N LYS A 57 -3.35 -8.97 -0.22
CA LYS A 57 -2.84 -9.87 0.82
C LYS A 57 -1.53 -9.35 1.42
N MET A 58 -0.59 -8.87 0.61
CA MET A 58 0.67 -8.30 1.10
C MET A 58 0.44 -7.05 1.97
N ILE A 59 -0.53 -6.20 1.61
CA ILE A 59 -0.92 -5.02 2.40
C ILE A 59 -1.57 -5.45 3.72
N ASP A 60 -2.43 -6.47 3.70
CA ASP A 60 -3.05 -7.02 4.91
C ASP A 60 -1.98 -7.63 5.84
N ASP A 61 -1.05 -8.39 5.31
CA ASP A 61 0.06 -8.98 6.07
C ASP A 61 0.95 -7.90 6.71
N ALA A 62 1.17 -6.77 6.02
CA ALA A 62 1.93 -5.62 6.54
C ALA A 62 1.24 -4.93 7.75
N GLN A 63 -0.06 -5.11 7.93
CA GLN A 63 -0.82 -4.57 9.06
C GLN A 63 -0.73 -5.44 10.32
N SER A 64 -0.30 -6.70 10.21
CA SER A 64 -0.30 -7.65 11.33
C SER A 64 0.44 -7.13 12.58
N PRO A 65 1.66 -6.57 12.51
CA PRO A 65 2.36 -6.07 13.70
C PRO A 65 1.62 -4.93 14.40
N LEU A 66 0.96 -4.07 13.63
CA LEU A 66 0.14 -2.98 14.18
C LEU A 66 -1.11 -3.52 14.85
N THR A 67 -1.77 -4.50 14.24
CA THR A 67 -2.95 -5.16 14.78
C THR A 67 -2.64 -5.88 16.10
N ASP A 68 -1.50 -6.58 16.17
CA ASP A 68 -1.05 -7.25 17.37
C ASP A 68 -0.80 -6.27 18.52
N ARG A 69 -0.16 -5.14 18.24
CA ARG A 69 0.03 -4.06 19.21
C ARG A 69 -1.30 -3.49 19.70
N HIS A 70 -2.27 -3.29 18.80
CA HIS A 70 -3.61 -2.81 19.14
C HIS A 70 -4.35 -3.81 20.05
N ASN A 71 -4.24 -5.10 19.78
CA ASN A 71 -4.85 -6.13 20.59
C ASN A 71 -4.25 -6.16 22.01
N GLN A 72 -2.93 -6.06 22.14
CA GLN A 72 -2.25 -5.97 23.43
C GLN A 72 -2.67 -4.74 24.24
N GLU A 73 -2.83 -3.58 23.57
CA GLU A 73 -3.30 -2.35 24.23
C GLU A 73 -4.74 -2.52 24.75
N LEU A 74 -5.63 -3.11 23.96
CA LEU A 74 -7.01 -3.36 24.36
C LEU A 74 -7.12 -4.38 25.50
N GLU A 75 -6.27 -5.40 25.51
CA GLU A 75 -6.18 -6.37 26.59
C GLU A 75 -5.72 -5.72 27.89
N HIS A 76 -4.66 -4.90 27.82
CA HIS A 76 -4.16 -4.17 28.98
C HIS A 76 -5.21 -3.21 29.56
N LEU A 77 -5.95 -2.50 28.70
CA LEU A 77 -7.06 -1.65 29.12
C LEU A 77 -8.15 -2.47 29.81
N GLY A 78 -8.50 -3.64 29.29
CA GLY A 78 -9.48 -4.53 29.92
C GLY A 78 -9.06 -4.96 31.32
N GLN A 79 -7.80 -5.32 31.52
CA GLN A 79 -7.26 -5.67 32.84
C GLN A 79 -7.31 -4.48 33.81
N GLN A 80 -7.00 -3.27 33.37
CA GLN A 80 -7.11 -2.07 34.18
C GLN A 80 -8.56 -1.76 34.57
N GLU A 81 -9.51 -1.89 33.62
CA GLU A 81 -10.94 -1.72 33.90
C GLU A 81 -11.47 -2.68 34.96
N GLU A 82 -11.00 -3.93 34.97
CA GLU A 82 -11.35 -4.93 35.98
C GLU A 82 -10.79 -4.56 37.36
N VAL A 83 -9.55 -4.13 37.44
CA VAL A 83 -8.88 -3.79 38.71
C VAL A 83 -9.47 -2.53 39.34
N PHE A 84 -9.78 -1.52 38.55
CA PHE A 84 -10.24 -0.19 39.06
C PHE A 84 -11.77 -0.04 39.05
N GLY A 85 -12.53 -1.02 38.55
CA GLY A 85 -14.00 -0.96 38.51
C GLY A 85 -14.56 0.11 37.58
N THR A 86 -13.70 0.73 36.69
CA THR A 86 -14.08 1.78 35.77
C THR A 86 -14.39 1.16 34.41
N ARG A 87 -15.65 0.89 34.11
CA ARG A 87 -16.04 0.35 32.79
C ARG A 87 -16.19 1.44 31.76
N GLY A 88 -15.50 1.28 30.63
CA GLY A 88 -15.78 2.02 29.38
C GLY A 88 -15.13 3.37 29.23
N SER A 89 -14.34 3.85 30.19
CA SER A 89 -13.65 5.12 30.09
C SER A 89 -12.49 5.05 29.11
N GLY A 90 -12.66 5.66 27.92
CA GLY A 90 -11.62 5.78 26.91
C GLY A 90 -11.48 4.60 25.93
N ARG A 91 -12.10 3.43 26.20
CA ARG A 91 -11.97 2.25 25.32
C ARG A 91 -12.47 2.52 23.90
N GLN A 92 -13.59 3.22 23.77
CA GLN A 92 -14.12 3.57 22.44
C GLN A 92 -13.19 4.51 21.69
N GLU A 93 -12.58 5.46 22.37
CA GLU A 93 -11.61 6.39 21.78
C GLU A 93 -10.35 5.66 21.26
N VAL A 94 -9.86 4.69 22.03
CA VAL A 94 -8.74 3.82 21.62
C VAL A 94 -9.10 3.01 20.38
N ILE A 95 -10.29 2.39 20.36
CA ILE A 95 -10.77 1.64 19.18
C ILE A 95 -10.85 2.52 17.95
N GLU A 96 -11.39 3.73 18.07
CA GLU A 96 -11.47 4.65 16.93
C GLU A 96 -10.09 5.17 16.50
N ARG A 97 -9.14 5.35 17.42
CA ARG A 97 -7.75 5.63 17.09
C ARG A 97 -7.13 4.47 16.32
N HIS A 98 -7.29 3.21 16.77
CA HIS A 98 -6.78 2.02 16.09
C HIS A 98 -7.32 1.89 14.66
N LYS A 99 -8.61 2.13 14.44
CA LYS A 99 -9.20 2.14 13.10
C LYS A 99 -8.54 3.19 12.19
N ARG A 100 -8.27 4.39 12.72
CA ARG A 100 -7.59 5.45 11.95
C ARG A 100 -6.14 5.09 11.63
N GLU A 101 -5.42 4.46 12.56
CA GLU A 101 -4.04 4.02 12.36
C GLU A 101 -3.94 2.93 11.29
N ILE A 102 -4.79 1.91 11.35
CA ILE A 102 -4.86 0.85 10.34
C ILE A 102 -5.18 1.43 8.96
N ARG A 103 -6.18 2.32 8.89
CA ARG A 103 -6.55 2.95 7.63
C ARG A 103 -5.41 3.77 7.04
N ARG A 104 -4.71 4.54 7.89
CA ARG A 104 -3.57 5.35 7.47
C ARG A 104 -2.43 4.49 6.95
N LEU A 105 -2.09 3.40 7.65
CA LEU A 105 -1.06 2.47 7.20
C LEU A 105 -1.42 1.88 5.83
N ARG A 106 -2.67 1.45 5.64
CA ARG A 106 -3.17 0.90 4.39
C ARG A 106 -3.10 1.91 3.24
N ASP A 107 -3.53 3.14 3.48
CA ASP A 107 -3.46 4.24 2.51
C ASP A 107 -2.00 4.55 2.12
N ASP A 108 -1.09 4.56 3.10
CA ASP A 108 0.34 4.78 2.88
C ASP A 108 0.98 3.65 2.06
N GLU A 109 0.61 2.38 2.29
CA GLU A 109 1.06 1.23 1.50
C GLU A 109 0.58 1.31 0.04
N LEU A 110 -0.69 1.65 -0.17
CA LEU A 110 -1.24 1.84 -1.52
C LEU A 110 -0.54 2.98 -2.27
N ARG A 111 -0.36 4.12 -1.62
CA ARG A 111 0.34 5.27 -2.22
C ARG A 111 1.78 4.94 -2.57
N PHE A 112 2.47 4.22 -1.70
CA PHE A 112 3.82 3.75 -1.96
C PHE A 112 3.86 2.80 -3.17
N GLY A 113 2.95 1.84 -3.23
CA GLY A 113 2.85 0.90 -4.34
C GLY A 113 2.57 1.60 -5.67
N LEU A 114 1.60 2.51 -5.70
CA LEU A 114 1.26 3.31 -6.89
C LEU A 114 2.43 4.20 -7.33
N ALA A 115 3.18 4.79 -6.40
CA ALA A 115 4.37 5.58 -6.72
C ALA A 115 5.49 4.70 -7.32
N THR A 116 5.67 3.48 -6.79
CA THR A 116 6.63 2.51 -7.34
C THR A 116 6.25 2.10 -8.76
N LEU A 117 4.97 1.78 -8.98
CA LEU A 117 4.43 1.44 -10.29
C LEU A 117 4.57 2.60 -11.30
N SER A 118 4.24 3.82 -10.88
CA SER A 118 4.39 5.03 -11.71
C SER A 118 5.83 5.24 -12.16
N ARG A 119 6.79 5.04 -11.25
CA ARG A 119 8.22 5.11 -11.59
C ARG A 119 8.60 4.06 -12.63
N GLN A 120 8.17 2.81 -12.44
CA GLN A 120 8.46 1.71 -13.35
C GLN A 120 7.94 2.00 -14.76
N TYR A 121 6.71 2.46 -14.91
CA TYR A 121 6.16 2.82 -16.23
C TYR A 121 6.86 4.01 -16.86
N ARG A 122 7.23 5.02 -16.07
CA ARG A 122 8.03 6.15 -16.57
C ARG A 122 9.38 5.68 -17.12
N ASP A 123 10.07 4.82 -16.37
CA ASP A 123 11.41 4.34 -16.75
C ASP A 123 11.33 3.43 -17.99
N LEU A 124 10.29 2.61 -18.12
CA LEU A 124 9.99 1.83 -19.35
C LEU A 124 9.68 2.75 -20.54
N GLY A 125 8.89 3.82 -20.35
CA GLY A 125 8.58 4.80 -21.37
C GLY A 125 9.82 5.52 -21.89
N ILE A 126 10.72 5.93 -21.01
CA ILE A 126 12.00 6.56 -21.37
C ILE A 126 12.89 5.58 -22.15
N ALA A 127 12.99 4.33 -21.68
CA ALA A 127 13.82 3.31 -22.34
C ALA A 127 13.31 2.93 -23.74
N SER A 128 12.00 3.01 -23.96
CA SER A 128 11.35 2.67 -25.23
C SER A 128 11.13 3.86 -26.16
N ASP A 129 11.48 5.09 -25.73
CA ASP A 129 11.23 6.34 -26.45
C ASP A 129 9.78 6.47 -26.95
N ASN A 130 8.82 6.13 -26.09
CA ASN A 130 7.40 6.18 -26.42
C ASN A 130 6.57 6.92 -25.36
N SER A 131 5.44 7.49 -25.79
CA SER A 131 4.53 8.24 -24.92
C SER A 131 3.69 7.34 -24.00
N LYS A 132 3.61 6.03 -24.26
CA LYS A 132 2.77 5.09 -23.49
C LYS A 132 3.13 5.05 -22.00
N GLY A 133 4.42 5.22 -21.69
CA GLY A 133 4.88 5.35 -20.31
C GLY A 133 4.32 6.59 -19.61
N LEU A 134 4.20 7.71 -20.32
CA LEU A 134 3.59 8.94 -19.78
C LEU A 134 2.08 8.80 -19.58
N ASP A 135 1.39 8.16 -20.53
CA ASP A 135 -0.04 7.87 -20.41
C ASP A 135 -0.32 6.97 -19.19
N ALA A 136 0.54 5.97 -18.97
CA ALA A 136 0.44 5.11 -17.80
C ALA A 136 0.64 5.89 -16.48
N VAL A 137 1.61 6.80 -16.43
CA VAL A 137 1.84 7.68 -15.27
C VAL A 137 0.62 8.56 -14.98
N GLU A 138 -0.03 9.10 -16.02
CA GLU A 138 -1.25 9.90 -15.86
C GLU A 138 -2.41 9.07 -15.26
N ILE A 139 -2.62 7.84 -15.77
CA ILE A 139 -3.64 6.91 -15.26
C ILE A 139 -3.39 6.57 -13.77
N ILE A 140 -2.13 6.26 -13.41
CA ILE A 140 -1.75 5.94 -12.02
C ILE A 140 -1.92 7.16 -11.12
N THR A 141 -1.60 8.35 -11.60
CA THR A 141 -1.81 9.60 -10.87
C THR A 141 -3.29 9.82 -10.58
N GLY A 142 -4.16 9.58 -11.55
CA GLY A 142 -5.61 9.63 -11.38
C GLY A 142 -6.09 8.66 -10.29
N ALA A 143 -5.64 7.41 -10.31
CA ALA A 143 -5.96 6.41 -9.29
C ALA A 143 -5.45 6.82 -7.89
N THR A 144 -4.27 7.43 -7.81
CA THR A 144 -3.70 7.94 -6.54
C THR A 144 -4.55 9.07 -5.95
N LEU A 145 -5.11 9.95 -6.78
CA LEU A 145 -6.01 11.01 -6.34
C LEU A 145 -7.36 10.46 -5.85
N GLU A 146 -7.87 9.39 -6.46
CA GLU A 146 -9.12 8.75 -6.02
C GLU A 146 -9.01 8.14 -4.60
N LEU A 147 -7.81 7.77 -4.11
CA LEU A 147 -7.63 7.30 -2.74
C LEU A 147 -8.13 8.28 -1.69
N ILE A 148 -8.12 9.59 -1.96
CA ILE A 148 -8.64 10.63 -1.05
C ILE A 148 -10.13 10.43 -0.76
N ARG A 149 -10.88 9.86 -1.72
CA ARG A 149 -12.33 9.61 -1.62
C ARG A 149 -12.68 8.31 -0.91
N ASN A 150 -11.67 7.58 -0.44
CA ASN A 150 -11.82 6.28 0.20
C ASN A 150 -12.63 5.28 -0.66
N PRO A 151 -12.16 4.98 -1.87
CA PRO A 151 -12.85 4.09 -2.80
C PRO A 151 -12.78 2.64 -2.31
N ASN A 152 -13.55 1.77 -2.96
CA ASN A 152 -13.29 0.33 -2.85
C ASN A 152 -11.94 0.02 -3.51
N GLU A 153 -10.94 -0.32 -2.71
CA GLU A 153 -9.55 -0.53 -3.14
C GLU A 153 -9.43 -1.63 -4.20
N ARG A 154 -10.18 -2.74 -4.03
CA ARG A 154 -10.18 -3.85 -5.00
C ARG A 154 -10.65 -3.37 -6.37
N LEU A 155 -11.75 -2.64 -6.41
CA LEU A 155 -12.30 -2.12 -7.67
C LEU A 155 -11.39 -1.06 -8.28
N LEU A 156 -10.78 -0.20 -7.46
CA LEU A 156 -9.81 0.80 -7.93
C LEU A 156 -8.62 0.14 -8.59
N LEU A 157 -8.01 -0.85 -7.94
CA LEU A 157 -6.84 -1.56 -8.47
C LEU A 157 -7.20 -2.40 -9.71
N GLN A 158 -8.35 -3.07 -9.73
CA GLN A 158 -8.82 -3.81 -10.91
C GLN A 158 -9.02 -2.88 -12.11
N ALA A 159 -9.69 -1.75 -11.91
CA ALA A 159 -9.89 -0.77 -12.98
C ALA A 159 -8.58 -0.17 -13.48
N LEU A 160 -7.67 0.16 -12.55
CA LEU A 160 -6.33 0.65 -12.88
C LEU A 160 -5.56 -0.36 -13.72
N PHE A 161 -5.44 -1.61 -13.27
CA PHE A 161 -4.62 -2.62 -13.93
C PHE A 161 -5.19 -3.05 -15.29
N LEU A 162 -6.52 -3.09 -15.44
CA LEU A 162 -7.16 -3.27 -16.74
C LEU A 162 -6.83 -2.12 -17.71
N ASN A 163 -6.88 -0.88 -17.24
CA ASN A 163 -6.54 0.27 -18.06
C ASN A 163 -5.06 0.25 -18.48
N LEU A 164 -4.16 -0.11 -17.57
CA LEU A 164 -2.73 -0.21 -17.87
C LEU A 164 -2.45 -1.31 -18.90
N SER A 165 -3.03 -2.50 -18.73
CA SER A 165 -2.82 -3.63 -19.66
C SER A 165 -3.38 -3.36 -21.06
N THR A 166 -4.53 -2.71 -21.19
CA THR A 166 -5.15 -2.44 -22.50
C THR A 166 -4.50 -1.29 -23.28
N LYS A 167 -3.93 -0.29 -22.59
CA LYS A 167 -3.32 0.87 -23.27
C LYS A 167 -1.86 0.66 -23.64
N ILE A 168 -1.18 -0.30 -23.04
CA ILE A 168 0.24 -0.53 -23.26
C ILE A 168 0.48 -1.57 -24.33
N ASP A 169 -0.43 -2.57 -24.46
CA ASP A 169 -0.34 -3.62 -25.49
C ASP A 169 -0.91 -3.20 -26.86
N ALA A 170 -1.61 -2.08 -26.95
CA ALA A 170 -2.13 -1.53 -28.20
C ALA A 170 -1.14 -0.54 -28.86
#